data_1141a0b0cff02b59e2bef69b0d264097
#
_entry.id   1141a0b0cff02b59e2bef69b0d264097
#
_cell.length_a   1.000
_cell.length_b   1.000
_cell.length_c   1.000
_cell.angle_alpha   90.00
_cell.angle_beta   90.00
_cell.angle_gamma   90.00
#
_symmetry.space_group_name_H-M   'P 1'
#
loop_
_entity.id
_entity.type
_entity.pdbx_description
1 polymer ?
#
loop_
_entity_poly.entity_id
_entity_poly.type
_entity_poly.pdbx_seq_one_letter_code
_entity_poly.pdbx_strand_id
1 'polypeptide(L)'
;EVADYLKEQFNLSTEQAISRINRGGYQIYTTVDQDMQAYVEEKYKDLGNLVEKDRVAKWEDQNGDGEYSSDEIVYPESAFVAMNYKGEIKAMVGATGEKTQSLCFNYATMEQRQPGSTIKPLTTYGLALESDLIHWGSIYKDEPIEVEGKAWPTNYSEDSSAMSISHKELKVFEALEKSYNTVPAQLCQTLTPQSVFDFATSKIGLDLCKDSGDGHTDNAYSPLTVGALTYGVTLENLVNGYVPYGNGGTQYKAHLVSKVVQGAGDLIYENNGDPEEAVSSETAYVMNKLLQDVV
;
A
#
# COMPACT_ATOMS: atom_id res chain seq x y z
N GLU A 1 -9.81 -14.42 7.83
CA GLU A 1 -9.42 -15.50 6.91
C GLU A 1 -10.10 -16.85 7.29
N VAL A 2 -9.76 -17.49 8.45
CA VAL A 2 -10.32 -18.82 8.81
C VAL A 2 -11.84 -18.79 8.92
N ALA A 3 -12.39 -17.76 9.55
CA ALA A 3 -13.85 -17.60 9.65
C ALA A 3 -14.49 -17.44 8.27
N ASP A 4 -13.88 -16.67 7.39
CA ASP A 4 -14.41 -16.45 6.05
C ASP A 4 -14.34 -17.71 5.19
N TYR A 5 -13.23 -18.44 5.26
CA TYR A 5 -13.13 -19.74 4.64
C TYR A 5 -14.23 -20.70 5.13
N LEU A 6 -14.44 -20.79 6.46
CA LEU A 6 -15.46 -21.68 7.01
C LEU A 6 -16.90 -21.25 6.64
N LYS A 7 -17.15 -19.94 6.53
CA LYS A 7 -18.43 -19.40 6.05
C LYS A 7 -18.73 -19.87 4.63
N GLU A 8 -17.77 -19.73 3.74
CA GLU A 8 -17.91 -20.11 2.33
C GLU A 8 -18.06 -21.63 2.17
N GLN A 9 -17.19 -22.41 2.79
CA GLN A 9 -17.16 -23.88 2.64
C GLN A 9 -18.39 -24.56 3.23
N PHE A 10 -18.94 -24.02 4.32
CA PHE A 10 -20.02 -24.68 5.06
C PHE A 10 -21.31 -23.85 5.10
N ASN A 11 -21.40 -22.75 4.34
CA ASN A 11 -22.53 -21.82 4.30
C ASN A 11 -22.99 -21.39 5.71
N LEU A 12 -22.03 -20.92 6.53
CA LEU A 12 -22.25 -20.52 7.92
C LEU A 12 -22.42 -19.01 8.05
N SER A 13 -23.13 -18.56 9.10
CA SER A 13 -23.03 -17.18 9.55
C SER A 13 -21.66 -16.89 10.19
N THR A 14 -21.32 -15.62 10.36
CA THR A 14 -20.07 -15.21 11.03
C THR A 14 -20.01 -15.76 12.45
N GLU A 15 -21.08 -15.69 13.23
CA GLU A 15 -21.17 -16.21 14.60
C GLU A 15 -21.00 -17.74 14.63
N GLN A 16 -21.58 -18.45 13.66
CA GLN A 16 -21.44 -19.90 13.54
C GLN A 16 -20.00 -20.29 13.20
N ALA A 17 -19.35 -19.58 12.29
CA ALA A 17 -17.95 -19.81 11.93
C ALA A 17 -17.00 -19.58 13.13
N ILE A 18 -17.16 -18.47 13.85
CA ILE A 18 -16.39 -18.15 15.06
C ILE A 18 -16.64 -19.21 16.15
N SER A 19 -17.91 -19.60 16.37
CA SER A 19 -18.24 -20.67 17.33
C SER A 19 -17.58 -22.01 16.95
N ARG A 20 -17.54 -22.31 15.66
CA ARG A 20 -16.90 -23.53 15.14
C ARG A 20 -15.38 -23.49 15.33
N ILE A 21 -14.72 -22.33 15.08
CA ILE A 21 -13.29 -22.16 15.37
C ILE A 21 -13.00 -22.45 16.83
N ASN A 22 -13.75 -21.85 17.75
CA ASN A 22 -13.54 -21.95 19.19
C ASN A 22 -13.78 -23.36 19.77
N ARG A 23 -14.61 -24.17 19.13
CA ARG A 23 -15.04 -25.48 19.64
C ARG A 23 -14.58 -26.66 18.78
N GLY A 24 -14.07 -26.39 17.57
CA GLY A 24 -13.82 -27.40 16.57
C GLY A 24 -12.48 -28.13 16.71
N GLY A 25 -11.64 -27.76 17.69
CA GLY A 25 -10.33 -28.38 17.89
C GLY A 25 -9.37 -28.10 16.73
N TYR A 26 -9.47 -26.93 16.12
CA TYR A 26 -8.57 -26.49 15.05
C TYR A 26 -7.21 -26.07 15.58
N GLN A 27 -6.17 -26.43 14.84
CA GLN A 27 -4.82 -25.88 14.98
C GLN A 27 -4.59 -24.94 13.80
N ILE A 28 -4.40 -23.65 14.08
CA ILE A 28 -4.21 -22.61 13.08
C ILE A 28 -2.73 -22.26 13.04
N TYR A 29 -2.12 -22.44 11.88
CA TYR A 29 -0.72 -22.08 11.63
C TYR A 29 -0.69 -20.73 10.94
N THR A 30 -0.02 -19.79 11.57
CA THR A 30 0.13 -18.42 11.04
C THR A 30 1.47 -18.24 10.35
N THR A 31 1.56 -17.18 9.55
CA THR A 31 2.78 -16.77 8.86
C THR A 31 3.68 -15.87 9.72
N VAL A 32 3.19 -15.45 10.89
CA VAL A 32 3.81 -14.48 11.77
C VAL A 32 5.19 -14.97 12.26
N ASP A 33 6.19 -14.10 12.13
CA ASP A 33 7.47 -14.22 12.81
C ASP A 33 7.34 -13.61 14.21
N GLN A 34 7.40 -14.47 15.23
CA GLN A 34 7.16 -14.06 16.62
C GLN A 34 8.21 -13.08 17.15
N ASP A 35 9.46 -13.22 16.73
CA ASP A 35 10.55 -12.34 17.18
C ASP A 35 10.40 -10.96 16.53
N MET A 36 10.09 -10.93 15.24
CA MET A 36 9.80 -9.67 14.53
C MET A 36 8.56 -8.99 15.10
N GLN A 37 7.48 -9.72 15.33
CA GLN A 37 6.24 -9.18 15.90
C GLN A 37 6.50 -8.56 17.29
N ALA A 38 7.19 -9.29 18.18
CA ALA A 38 7.51 -8.81 19.51
C ALA A 38 8.40 -7.54 19.48
N TYR A 39 9.38 -7.52 18.56
CA TYR A 39 10.25 -6.36 18.39
C TYR A 39 9.48 -5.11 17.95
N VAL A 40 8.60 -5.24 16.95
CA VAL A 40 7.84 -4.10 16.42
C VAL A 40 6.81 -3.62 17.45
N GLU A 41 6.11 -4.53 18.12
CA GLU A 41 5.17 -4.17 19.20
C GLU A 41 5.87 -3.36 20.31
N GLU A 42 7.07 -3.76 20.71
CA GLU A 42 7.83 -3.03 21.72
C GLU A 42 8.20 -1.61 21.26
N LYS A 43 8.53 -1.43 19.96
CA LYS A 43 8.81 -0.10 19.41
C LYS A 43 7.57 0.78 19.35
N TYR A 44 6.42 0.21 19.08
CA TYR A 44 5.15 0.92 18.92
C TYR A 44 4.49 1.29 20.26
N LYS A 45 4.91 0.70 21.39
CA LYS A 45 4.41 1.06 22.72
C LYS A 45 4.73 2.52 23.12
N ASP A 46 5.86 3.05 22.65
CA ASP A 46 6.28 4.41 22.93
C ASP A 46 6.40 5.22 21.64
N LEU A 47 5.49 6.20 21.48
CA LEU A 47 5.50 7.13 20.35
C LEU A 47 6.84 7.85 20.16
N GLY A 48 7.60 8.08 21.22
CA GLY A 48 8.93 8.68 21.15
C GLY A 48 9.96 7.86 20.39
N ASN A 49 9.68 6.57 20.11
CA ASN A 49 10.50 5.74 19.22
C ASN A 49 10.19 5.96 17.74
N LEU A 50 9.02 6.52 17.41
CA LEU A 50 8.48 6.61 16.05
C LEU A 50 8.50 8.03 15.51
N VAL A 51 8.34 9.04 16.37
CA VAL A 51 8.25 10.45 16.01
C VAL A 51 9.14 11.30 16.91
N GLU A 52 9.53 12.47 16.43
CA GLU A 52 10.26 13.45 17.21
C GLU A 52 9.44 13.89 18.43
N LYS A 53 10.13 14.14 19.56
CA LYS A 53 9.48 14.41 20.85
C LYS A 53 8.53 15.60 20.83
N ASP A 54 8.81 16.62 20.01
CA ASP A 54 7.97 17.80 19.82
C ASP A 54 6.73 17.55 18.97
N ARG A 55 6.62 16.36 18.38
CA ARG A 55 5.48 15.91 17.56
C ARG A 55 4.68 14.77 18.16
N VAL A 56 5.01 14.35 19.39
CA VAL A 56 4.34 13.23 20.06
C VAL A 56 2.87 13.53 20.36
N ALA A 57 2.56 14.80 20.65
CA ALA A 57 1.18 15.22 20.88
C ALA A 57 0.98 16.65 20.39
N LYS A 58 -0.21 16.97 19.93
CA LYS A 58 -0.63 18.34 19.64
C LYS A 58 -2.04 18.58 20.21
N TRP A 59 -2.31 19.84 20.49
CA TRP A 59 -3.64 20.29 20.88
C TRP A 59 -4.44 20.62 19.62
N GLU A 60 -5.68 20.18 19.57
CA GLU A 60 -6.66 20.57 18.55
C GLU A 60 -7.94 20.97 19.25
N ASP A 61 -8.42 22.18 19.01
CA ASP A 61 -9.71 22.67 19.48
C ASP A 61 -10.83 21.91 18.75
N GLN A 62 -11.25 20.78 19.35
CA GLN A 62 -12.24 19.88 18.73
C GLN A 62 -13.68 20.35 18.96
N ASN A 63 -13.92 21.14 19.98
CA ASN A 63 -15.24 21.65 20.33
C ASN A 63 -15.49 23.09 19.83
N GLY A 64 -14.45 23.80 19.40
CA GLY A 64 -14.52 25.16 18.83
C GLY A 64 -14.73 26.27 19.86
N ASP A 65 -14.38 26.05 21.14
CA ASP A 65 -14.55 27.05 22.21
C ASP A 65 -13.35 27.98 22.39
N GLY A 66 -12.23 27.69 21.69
CA GLY A 66 -11.00 28.47 21.74
C GLY A 66 -10.11 28.17 22.94
N GLU A 67 -10.49 27.18 23.78
CA GLU A 67 -9.70 26.70 24.93
C GLU A 67 -9.23 25.27 24.63
N TYR A 68 -8.11 24.85 25.22
CA TYR A 68 -7.55 23.50 25.03
C TYR A 68 -7.61 22.72 26.32
N SER A 69 -8.32 21.61 26.30
CA SER A 69 -8.47 20.69 27.44
C SER A 69 -7.69 19.38 27.22
N SER A 70 -7.56 18.57 28.27
CA SER A 70 -6.89 17.27 28.17
C SER A 70 -7.56 16.32 27.18
N ASP A 71 -8.82 16.53 26.88
CA ASP A 71 -9.62 15.70 25.97
C ASP A 71 -9.37 16.05 24.50
N GLU A 72 -8.64 17.15 24.25
CA GLU A 72 -8.32 17.69 22.93
C GLU A 72 -6.85 17.46 22.54
N ILE A 73 -6.14 16.63 23.28
CA ILE A 73 -4.81 16.17 22.91
C ILE A 73 -4.93 15.10 21.82
N VAL A 74 -4.38 15.37 20.65
CA VAL A 74 -4.31 14.42 19.55
C VAL A 74 -2.92 13.81 19.49
N TYR A 75 -2.87 12.48 19.56
CA TYR A 75 -1.65 11.71 19.35
C TYR A 75 -1.58 11.21 17.92
N PRO A 76 -0.41 11.25 17.26
CA PRO A 76 -0.28 10.71 15.93
C PRO A 76 -0.46 9.19 15.96
N GLU A 77 -1.27 8.69 15.03
CA GLU A 77 -1.44 7.26 14.80
C GLU A 77 -0.53 6.77 13.69
N SER A 78 -0.04 5.56 13.84
CA SER A 78 0.80 4.89 12.86
C SER A 78 0.50 3.40 12.85
N ALA A 79 0.78 2.77 11.72
CA ALA A 79 0.69 1.32 11.58
C ALA A 79 1.93 0.78 10.86
N PHE A 80 2.16 -0.51 11.04
CA PHE A 80 3.30 -1.21 10.45
C PHE A 80 2.85 -2.54 9.85
N VAL A 81 3.40 -2.87 8.69
CA VAL A 81 3.26 -4.18 8.05
C VAL A 81 4.62 -4.63 7.52
N ALA A 82 5.05 -5.82 7.89
CA ALA A 82 6.15 -6.53 7.26
C ALA A 82 5.61 -7.76 6.54
N MET A 83 5.92 -7.86 5.25
CA MET A 83 5.47 -8.95 4.39
C MET A 83 6.66 -9.54 3.65
N ASN A 84 6.68 -10.85 3.44
CA ASN A 84 7.67 -11.45 2.57
C ASN A 84 7.17 -11.48 1.11
N TYR A 85 8.05 -11.88 0.21
CA TYR A 85 7.76 -11.93 -1.23
C TYR A 85 6.83 -13.09 -1.67
N LYS A 86 6.13 -13.72 -0.73
CA LYS A 86 5.05 -14.68 -0.97
C LYS A 86 3.71 -14.20 -0.41
N GLY A 87 3.60 -12.92 -0.08
CA GLY A 87 2.39 -12.35 0.51
C GLY A 87 2.16 -12.74 1.97
N GLU A 88 3.09 -13.46 2.61
CA GLU A 88 2.99 -13.83 4.00
C GLU A 88 3.28 -12.64 4.91
N ILE A 89 2.33 -12.22 5.72
CA ILE A 89 2.51 -11.16 6.70
C ILE A 89 3.31 -11.72 7.88
N LYS A 90 4.51 -11.16 8.10
CA LYS A 90 5.45 -11.59 9.13
C LYS A 90 5.29 -10.83 10.43
N ALA A 91 4.92 -9.55 10.36
CA ALA A 91 4.57 -8.75 11.52
C ALA A 91 3.59 -7.65 11.11
N MET A 92 2.71 -7.29 12.03
CA MET A 92 1.76 -6.19 11.84
C MET A 92 1.44 -5.51 13.18
N VAL A 93 1.48 -4.18 13.19
CA VAL A 93 0.99 -3.36 14.28
C VAL A 93 -0.03 -2.39 13.72
N GLY A 94 -1.22 -2.38 14.28
CA GLY A 94 -2.36 -1.63 13.76
C GLY A 94 -2.57 -0.26 14.35
N ALA A 95 -1.84 0.12 15.41
CA ALA A 95 -1.95 1.42 16.06
C ALA A 95 -0.74 1.68 16.95
N THR A 96 -0.55 2.92 17.35
CA THR A 96 0.46 3.32 18.36
C THR A 96 -0.03 3.06 19.79
N GLY A 97 0.92 2.92 20.71
CA GLY A 97 0.63 2.66 22.12
C GLY A 97 0.39 1.19 22.45
N GLU A 98 0.09 0.93 23.71
CA GLU A 98 -0.16 -0.43 24.21
C GLU A 98 -1.57 -0.90 23.84
N LYS A 99 -1.67 -2.07 23.24
CA LYS A 99 -2.95 -2.70 22.92
C LYS A 99 -3.62 -3.24 24.18
N THR A 100 -4.67 -2.56 24.64
CA THR A 100 -5.39 -2.89 25.89
C THR A 100 -6.67 -3.70 25.67
N GLN A 101 -7.16 -3.80 24.42
CA GLN A 101 -8.42 -4.46 24.08
C GLN A 101 -8.26 -5.36 22.85
N SER A 102 -9.16 -6.35 22.74
CA SER A 102 -9.31 -7.14 21.51
C SER A 102 -10.22 -6.44 20.52
N LEU A 103 -10.05 -6.74 19.21
CA LEU A 103 -10.87 -6.20 18.12
C LEU A 103 -10.85 -4.66 18.02
N CYS A 104 -9.71 -4.03 18.39
CA CYS A 104 -9.49 -2.61 18.15
C CYS A 104 -9.39 -2.32 16.66
N PHE A 105 -9.61 -1.06 16.31
CA PHE A 105 -9.38 -0.57 14.95
C PHE A 105 -7.92 -0.83 14.53
N ASN A 106 -7.73 -1.35 13.33
CA ASN A 106 -6.41 -1.67 12.79
C ASN A 106 -6.12 -0.74 11.59
N TYR A 107 -5.30 0.29 11.82
CA TYR A 107 -4.94 1.27 10.78
C TYR A 107 -4.17 0.66 9.60
N ALA A 108 -3.58 -0.53 9.76
CA ALA A 108 -2.89 -1.19 8.66
C ALA A 108 -3.84 -1.81 7.62
N THR A 109 -5.02 -2.27 8.06
CA THR A 109 -5.96 -3.05 7.23
C THR A 109 -7.32 -2.39 7.05
N MET A 110 -7.69 -1.43 7.88
CA MET A 110 -9.02 -0.83 7.91
C MET A 110 -9.05 0.64 7.51
N GLU A 111 -7.90 1.34 7.62
CA GLU A 111 -7.78 2.75 7.24
C GLU A 111 -7.19 2.87 5.85
N GLN A 112 -7.87 3.61 4.98
CA GLN A 112 -7.37 3.98 3.66
C GLN A 112 -6.69 5.35 3.73
N ARG A 113 -5.46 5.43 3.23
CA ARG A 113 -4.66 6.66 3.19
C ARG A 113 -4.14 6.92 1.79
N GLN A 114 -3.89 8.19 1.50
CA GLN A 114 -3.29 8.60 0.23
C GLN A 114 -1.85 8.07 0.16
N PRO A 115 -1.53 7.21 -0.82
CA PRO A 115 -0.18 6.67 -0.96
C PRO A 115 0.83 7.72 -1.44
N GLY A 116 0.35 8.79 -2.07
CA GLY A 116 1.23 9.78 -2.71
C GLY A 116 2.14 9.13 -3.73
N SER A 117 3.37 9.61 -3.82
CA SER A 117 4.36 9.14 -4.81
C SER A 117 4.77 7.67 -4.68
N THR A 118 4.46 7.01 -3.57
CA THR A 118 4.72 5.57 -3.43
C THR A 118 3.88 4.72 -4.39
N ILE A 119 2.84 5.28 -4.99
CA ILE A 119 2.05 4.57 -6.00
C ILE A 119 2.75 4.47 -7.37
N LYS A 120 3.67 5.38 -7.69
CA LYS A 120 4.30 5.51 -9.03
C LYS A 120 4.89 4.20 -9.57
N PRO A 121 5.67 3.43 -8.78
CA PRO A 121 6.18 2.12 -9.21
C PRO A 121 5.07 1.11 -9.50
N LEU A 122 3.96 1.18 -8.76
CA LEU A 122 2.85 0.23 -8.83
C LEU A 122 1.86 0.53 -9.97
N THR A 123 2.02 1.66 -10.63
CA THR A 123 1.14 2.17 -11.67
C THR A 123 1.93 2.46 -12.96
N THR A 124 2.28 3.72 -13.18
CA THR A 124 2.84 4.21 -14.44
C THR A 124 4.20 3.61 -14.79
N TYR A 125 5.13 3.57 -13.83
CA TYR A 125 6.47 3.01 -14.12
C TYR A 125 6.42 1.48 -14.30
N GLY A 126 5.60 0.79 -13.49
CA GLY A 126 5.43 -0.67 -13.61
C GLY A 126 4.94 -1.07 -14.99
N LEU A 127 3.83 -0.46 -15.44
CA LEU A 127 3.29 -0.74 -16.77
C LEU A 127 4.21 -0.27 -17.89
N ALA A 128 4.89 0.88 -17.71
CA ALA A 128 5.80 1.40 -18.73
C ALA A 128 7.01 0.48 -18.97
N LEU A 129 7.54 -0.15 -17.92
CA LEU A 129 8.57 -1.19 -18.02
C LEU A 129 8.01 -2.45 -18.67
N GLU A 130 6.86 -2.93 -18.20
CA GLU A 130 6.24 -4.18 -18.68
C GLU A 130 5.84 -4.12 -20.15
N SER A 131 5.53 -2.95 -20.66
CA SER A 131 5.21 -2.70 -22.07
C SER A 131 6.41 -2.30 -22.93
N ASP A 132 7.64 -2.40 -22.44
CA ASP A 132 8.88 -1.97 -23.11
C ASP A 132 8.88 -0.49 -23.54
N LEU A 133 7.99 0.33 -22.96
CA LEU A 133 7.95 1.77 -23.26
C LEU A 133 9.18 2.51 -22.69
N ILE A 134 9.69 2.06 -21.56
CA ILE A 134 10.88 2.61 -20.92
C ILE A 134 11.87 1.52 -20.52
N HIS A 135 13.12 1.94 -20.38
CA HIS A 135 14.22 1.18 -19.78
C HIS A 135 14.88 2.03 -18.70
N TRP A 136 15.78 1.45 -17.91
CA TRP A 136 16.55 2.14 -16.89
C TRP A 136 17.09 3.52 -17.32
N GLY A 137 17.69 3.60 -18.49
CA GLY A 137 18.33 4.80 -19.01
C GLY A 137 17.49 5.63 -19.97
N SER A 138 16.19 5.35 -20.12
CA SER A 138 15.31 6.15 -20.96
C SER A 138 15.29 7.59 -20.51
N ILE A 139 15.21 8.52 -21.47
CA ILE A 139 15.31 9.96 -21.21
C ILE A 139 13.95 10.61 -21.45
N TYR A 140 13.51 11.41 -20.49
CA TYR A 140 12.32 12.24 -20.57
C TYR A 140 12.71 13.67 -20.22
N LYS A 141 11.96 14.64 -20.76
CA LYS A 141 12.08 16.03 -20.33
C LYS A 141 11.21 16.28 -19.10
N ASP A 142 11.72 17.06 -18.17
CA ASP A 142 10.95 17.57 -17.06
C ASP A 142 9.98 18.65 -17.57
N GLU A 143 8.90 18.23 -18.20
CA GLU A 143 7.86 19.09 -18.77
C GLU A 143 6.47 18.56 -18.39
N PRO A 144 5.52 19.45 -18.07
CA PRO A 144 4.14 19.06 -17.80
C PRO A 144 3.47 18.56 -19.09
N ILE A 145 2.42 17.78 -18.94
CA ILE A 145 1.46 17.47 -20.00
C ILE A 145 0.34 18.51 -19.98
N GLU A 146 -0.49 18.52 -21.02
CA GLU A 146 -1.71 19.33 -21.05
C GLU A 146 -2.90 18.46 -20.63
N VAL A 147 -3.62 18.88 -19.59
CA VAL A 147 -4.87 18.27 -19.13
C VAL A 147 -5.93 19.36 -19.10
N GLU A 148 -7.01 19.17 -19.86
CA GLU A 148 -8.13 20.15 -19.97
C GLU A 148 -7.67 21.58 -20.29
N GLY A 149 -6.67 21.73 -21.16
CA GLY A 149 -6.12 23.04 -21.56
C GLY A 149 -5.21 23.71 -20.54
N LYS A 150 -4.77 22.97 -19.51
CA LYS A 150 -3.85 23.46 -18.47
C LYS A 150 -2.61 22.59 -18.39
N ALA A 151 -1.46 23.22 -18.18
CA ALA A 151 -0.22 22.52 -17.90
C ALA A 151 -0.30 21.80 -16.53
N TRP A 152 -0.02 20.49 -16.50
CA TRP A 152 -0.07 19.65 -15.31
C TRP A 152 0.89 18.45 -15.47
N PRO A 153 1.51 17.91 -14.41
CA PRO A 153 1.58 18.41 -13.04
C PRO A 153 2.75 19.41 -12.83
N THR A 154 2.89 19.84 -11.59
CA THR A 154 4.12 20.48 -11.09
C THR A 154 4.91 19.50 -10.24
N ASN A 155 6.23 19.72 -10.10
CA ASN A 155 7.05 18.93 -9.17
C ASN A 155 6.97 19.49 -7.76
N TYR A 156 7.19 18.63 -6.76
CA TYR A 156 7.34 19.09 -5.37
C TYR A 156 8.62 19.91 -5.21
N SER A 157 8.54 21.01 -4.46
CA SER A 157 9.70 21.79 -4.03
C SER A 157 9.52 22.18 -2.57
N GLU A 158 10.59 22.07 -1.79
CA GLU A 158 10.60 22.53 -0.39
C GLU A 158 10.38 24.05 -0.28
N ASP A 159 10.83 24.79 -1.28
CA ASP A 159 10.52 26.21 -1.40
C ASP A 159 9.21 26.38 -2.17
N SER A 160 8.13 26.57 -1.42
CA SER A 160 6.77 26.71 -1.96
C SER A 160 6.59 27.86 -2.97
N SER A 161 7.59 28.72 -3.14
CA SER A 161 7.62 29.82 -4.13
C SER A 161 8.02 29.35 -5.53
N ALA A 162 8.57 28.15 -5.68
CA ALA A 162 9.06 27.63 -6.95
C ALA A 162 8.69 26.17 -7.16
N MET A 163 7.46 25.92 -7.57
CA MET A 163 7.09 24.65 -8.22
C MET A 163 7.83 24.58 -9.56
N SER A 164 9.10 24.16 -9.53
CA SER A 164 10.00 24.35 -10.66
C SER A 164 9.97 23.17 -11.61
N ILE A 165 9.40 23.39 -12.76
CA ILE A 165 9.70 22.61 -13.95
C ILE A 165 11.10 23.03 -14.42
N SER A 166 12.01 22.09 -14.47
CA SER A 166 13.42 22.39 -14.84
C SER A 166 13.66 22.46 -16.35
N HIS A 167 12.76 21.90 -17.15
CA HIS A 167 12.87 21.70 -18.60
C HIS A 167 14.12 20.91 -19.03
N LYS A 168 14.79 20.23 -18.09
CA LYS A 168 15.97 19.42 -18.35
C LYS A 168 15.59 18.00 -18.79
N GLU A 169 16.50 17.38 -19.49
CA GLU A 169 16.44 15.93 -19.72
C GLU A 169 16.79 15.18 -18.43
N LEU A 170 15.97 14.21 -18.08
CA LEU A 170 16.10 13.35 -16.90
C LEU A 170 16.13 11.90 -17.37
N LYS A 171 16.98 11.09 -16.82
CA LYS A 171 16.89 9.65 -16.95
C LYS A 171 15.77 9.12 -16.05
N VAL A 172 15.15 8.01 -16.46
CA VAL A 172 14.04 7.40 -15.72
C VAL A 172 14.42 7.10 -14.27
N PHE A 173 15.63 6.60 -14.00
CA PHE A 173 16.07 6.35 -12.64
C PHE A 173 16.19 7.65 -11.80
N GLU A 174 16.71 8.75 -12.36
CA GLU A 174 16.80 10.05 -11.69
C GLU A 174 15.39 10.64 -11.41
N ALA A 175 14.46 10.42 -12.36
CA ALA A 175 13.10 10.91 -12.21
C ALA A 175 12.34 10.18 -11.10
N LEU A 176 12.57 8.87 -10.95
CA LEU A 176 11.96 8.09 -9.87
C LEU A 176 12.63 8.38 -8.52
N GLU A 177 13.97 8.38 -8.44
CA GLU A 177 14.76 8.73 -7.26
C GLU A 177 14.30 10.04 -6.63
N LYS A 178 14.17 11.10 -7.46
CA LYS A 178 13.77 12.43 -7.01
C LYS A 178 12.26 12.65 -7.02
N SER A 179 11.51 11.60 -7.32
CA SER A 179 10.05 11.62 -7.31
C SER A 179 9.42 12.72 -8.18
N TYR A 180 10.01 13.03 -9.35
CA TYR A 180 9.40 13.95 -10.31
C TYR A 180 7.99 13.50 -10.67
N ASN A 181 7.08 14.46 -10.83
CA ASN A 181 5.68 14.19 -11.19
C ASN A 181 5.44 14.24 -12.70
N THR A 182 6.27 14.97 -13.42
CA THR A 182 6.13 15.19 -14.88
C THR A 182 6.36 13.92 -15.68
N VAL A 183 7.34 13.09 -15.31
CA VAL A 183 7.64 11.86 -16.03
C VAL A 183 6.52 10.84 -15.92
N PRO A 184 6.00 10.47 -14.73
CA PRO A 184 4.86 9.54 -14.66
C PRO A 184 3.59 10.09 -15.33
N ALA A 185 3.39 11.42 -15.39
CA ALA A 185 2.28 12.02 -16.14
C ALA A 185 2.43 11.78 -17.66
N GLN A 186 3.63 11.98 -18.23
CA GLN A 186 3.92 11.70 -19.64
C GLN A 186 3.78 10.20 -19.95
N LEU A 187 4.24 9.31 -19.04
CA LEU A 187 4.05 7.87 -19.17
C LEU A 187 2.56 7.51 -19.18
N CYS A 188 1.78 8.05 -18.24
CA CYS A 188 0.35 7.81 -18.16
C CYS A 188 -0.40 8.35 -19.40
N GLN A 189 0.04 9.47 -19.95
CA GLN A 189 -0.53 10.01 -21.19
C GLN A 189 -0.29 9.07 -22.38
N THR A 190 0.90 8.50 -22.48
CA THR A 190 1.25 7.56 -23.56
C THR A 190 0.53 6.21 -23.39
N LEU A 191 0.46 5.69 -22.18
CA LEU A 191 -0.16 4.39 -21.85
C LEU A 191 -1.68 4.45 -21.75
N THR A 192 -2.26 5.60 -21.56
CA THR A 192 -3.64 5.92 -21.15
C THR A 192 -3.96 5.63 -19.68
N PRO A 193 -4.75 6.47 -19.01
CA PRO A 193 -5.18 6.19 -17.63
C PRO A 193 -5.89 4.84 -17.47
N GLN A 194 -6.72 4.44 -18.45
CA GLN A 194 -7.42 3.16 -18.40
C GLN A 194 -6.45 1.97 -18.34
N SER A 195 -5.43 1.93 -19.19
CA SER A 195 -4.46 0.83 -19.19
C SER A 195 -3.65 0.77 -17.89
N VAL A 196 -3.27 1.94 -17.35
CA VAL A 196 -2.56 2.03 -16.08
C VAL A 196 -3.46 1.58 -14.91
N PHE A 197 -4.74 1.97 -14.91
CA PHE A 197 -5.72 1.54 -13.93
C PHE A 197 -5.94 0.02 -13.96
N ASP A 198 -6.13 -0.54 -15.16
CA ASP A 198 -6.34 -1.99 -15.33
C ASP A 198 -5.11 -2.79 -14.89
N PHE A 199 -3.91 -2.32 -15.20
CA PHE A 199 -2.67 -2.92 -14.70
C PHE A 199 -2.57 -2.87 -13.19
N ALA A 200 -2.79 -1.70 -12.59
CA ALA A 200 -2.69 -1.50 -11.14
C ALA A 200 -3.70 -2.36 -10.36
N THR A 201 -4.91 -2.52 -10.89
CA THR A 201 -5.97 -3.31 -10.22
C THR A 201 -5.84 -4.80 -10.50
N SER A 202 -5.64 -5.21 -11.76
CA SER A 202 -5.72 -6.63 -12.13
C SER A 202 -4.39 -7.38 -12.02
N LYS A 203 -3.25 -6.68 -12.10
CA LYS A 203 -1.92 -7.30 -12.06
C LYS A 203 -1.22 -7.05 -10.72
N ILE A 204 -1.24 -5.81 -10.25
CA ILE A 204 -0.61 -5.44 -8.98
C ILE A 204 -1.54 -5.70 -7.78
N GLY A 205 -2.86 -5.69 -8.00
CA GLY A 205 -3.85 -5.96 -6.95
C GLY A 205 -4.15 -4.76 -6.06
N LEU A 206 -3.96 -3.53 -6.56
CA LEU A 206 -4.36 -2.33 -5.82
C LEU A 206 -5.89 -2.19 -5.80
N ASP A 207 -6.42 -1.86 -4.63
CA ASP A 207 -7.86 -1.61 -4.44
C ASP A 207 -8.19 -0.14 -4.79
N LEU A 208 -8.31 0.14 -6.09
CA LEU A 208 -8.59 1.46 -6.62
C LEU A 208 -10.07 1.67 -6.91
N CYS A 209 -10.56 2.88 -6.64
CA CYS A 209 -11.95 3.27 -6.90
C CYS A 209 -12.21 3.40 -8.40
N LYS A 210 -13.06 2.52 -8.93
CA LYS A 210 -13.50 2.61 -10.32
C LYS A 210 -14.62 3.66 -10.51
N ASP A 211 -15.55 3.72 -9.57
CA ASP A 211 -16.69 4.64 -9.58
C ASP A 211 -17.21 4.78 -8.14
N SER A 212 -17.16 5.99 -7.59
CA SER A 212 -17.66 6.30 -6.25
C SER A 212 -19.17 6.57 -6.22
N GLY A 213 -19.82 6.63 -7.38
CA GLY A 213 -21.25 6.93 -7.50
C GLY A 213 -21.58 8.44 -7.52
N ASP A 214 -20.62 9.30 -7.19
CA ASP A 214 -20.72 10.78 -7.26
C ASP A 214 -19.83 11.40 -8.33
N GLY A 215 -19.24 10.55 -9.19
CA GLY A 215 -18.42 10.94 -10.33
C GLY A 215 -16.92 10.98 -10.08
N HIS A 216 -16.45 10.58 -8.88
CA HIS A 216 -15.02 10.40 -8.64
C HIS A 216 -14.56 8.99 -9.05
N THR A 217 -13.34 8.93 -9.58
CA THR A 217 -12.70 7.69 -10.02
C THR A 217 -11.18 7.80 -9.91
N ASP A 218 -10.52 6.68 -9.63
CA ASP A 218 -9.06 6.63 -9.68
C ASP A 218 -8.53 6.35 -11.08
N ASN A 219 -9.41 6.08 -12.06
CA ASN A 219 -9.05 5.98 -13.48
C ASN A 219 -8.85 7.38 -14.08
N ALA A 220 -7.84 8.11 -13.59
CA ALA A 220 -7.51 9.46 -14.01
C ALA A 220 -6.02 9.75 -13.80
N TYR A 221 -5.52 10.84 -14.38
CA TYR A 221 -4.10 11.18 -14.29
C TYR A 221 -3.63 11.37 -12.85
N SER A 222 -4.30 12.19 -12.05
CA SER A 222 -3.85 12.54 -10.70
C SER A 222 -3.78 11.31 -9.77
N PRO A 223 -4.81 10.46 -9.66
CA PRO A 223 -4.74 9.24 -8.86
C PRO A 223 -3.57 8.34 -9.26
N LEU A 224 -3.41 8.07 -10.55
CA LEU A 224 -2.47 7.07 -11.05
C LEU A 224 -1.01 7.53 -11.13
N THR A 225 -0.74 8.84 -11.07
CA THR A 225 0.62 9.37 -11.25
C THR A 225 1.20 10.03 -10.02
N VAL A 226 0.36 10.59 -9.14
CA VAL A 226 0.81 11.27 -7.91
C VAL A 226 0.15 10.72 -6.65
N GLY A 227 -0.74 9.73 -6.78
CA GLY A 227 -1.36 9.04 -5.66
C GLY A 227 -2.42 9.86 -4.92
N ALA A 228 -3.10 10.77 -5.62
CA ALA A 228 -4.26 11.50 -5.09
C ALA A 228 -5.53 10.70 -5.39
N LEU A 229 -5.71 9.61 -4.67
CA LEU A 229 -6.81 8.66 -4.86
C LEU A 229 -8.12 9.19 -4.28
N THR A 230 -9.23 8.62 -4.72
CA THR A 230 -10.58 8.95 -4.23
C THR A 230 -10.70 8.66 -2.73
N TYR A 231 -10.33 7.45 -2.31
CA TYR A 231 -10.37 7.05 -0.90
C TYR A 231 -8.98 6.78 -0.33
N GLY A 232 -7.99 6.49 -1.15
CA GLY A 232 -6.70 5.95 -0.75
C GLY A 232 -6.67 4.43 -0.82
N VAL A 233 -5.62 3.84 -0.24
CA VAL A 233 -5.44 2.38 -0.08
C VAL A 233 -5.02 2.07 1.34
N THR A 234 -5.26 0.83 1.80
CA THR A 234 -4.73 0.38 3.08
C THR A 234 -3.23 0.18 3.02
N LEU A 235 -2.55 0.26 4.16
CA LEU A 235 -1.12 -0.01 4.23
C LEU A 235 -0.79 -1.45 3.78
N GLU A 236 -1.60 -2.42 4.18
CA GLU A 236 -1.46 -3.82 3.75
C GLU A 236 -1.52 -3.94 2.22
N ASN A 237 -2.53 -3.34 1.58
CA ASN A 237 -2.70 -3.38 0.13
C ASN A 237 -1.53 -2.71 -0.60
N LEU A 238 -1.06 -1.55 -0.09
CA LEU A 238 0.09 -0.85 -0.66
C LEU A 238 1.37 -1.69 -0.59
N VAL A 239 1.67 -2.29 0.58
CA VAL A 239 2.85 -3.16 0.77
C VAL A 239 2.76 -4.39 -0.12
N ASN A 240 1.57 -4.98 -0.22
CA ASN A 240 1.33 -6.15 -1.08
C ASN A 240 1.59 -5.86 -2.55
N GLY A 241 1.29 -4.65 -3.01
CA GLY A 241 1.57 -4.22 -4.39
C GLY A 241 3.05 -4.29 -4.80
N TYR A 242 3.97 -4.21 -3.85
CA TYR A 242 5.42 -4.30 -4.11
C TYR A 242 5.96 -5.74 -4.17
N VAL A 243 5.18 -6.75 -3.78
CA VAL A 243 5.60 -8.16 -3.72
C VAL A 243 6.19 -8.66 -5.05
N PRO A 244 5.60 -8.40 -6.23
CA PRO A 244 6.13 -8.90 -7.50
C PRO A 244 7.55 -8.45 -7.81
N TYR A 245 7.91 -7.24 -7.41
CA TYR A 245 9.23 -6.68 -7.74
C TYR A 245 10.38 -7.33 -6.95
N GLY A 246 10.06 -8.00 -5.84
CA GLY A 246 11.07 -8.69 -5.02
C GLY A 246 11.23 -10.18 -5.31
N ASN A 247 10.37 -10.78 -6.16
CA ASN A 247 10.35 -12.23 -6.35
C ASN A 247 10.39 -12.68 -7.82
N GLY A 248 10.68 -11.79 -8.74
CA GLY A 248 10.77 -12.10 -10.17
C GLY A 248 9.41 -12.02 -10.91
N GLY A 249 8.43 -11.29 -10.37
CA GLY A 249 7.24 -10.89 -11.10
C GLY A 249 5.93 -11.57 -10.67
N THR A 250 5.96 -12.40 -9.63
CA THR A 250 4.77 -13.10 -9.15
C THR A 250 4.05 -12.31 -8.07
N GLN A 251 2.77 -12.01 -8.27
CA GLN A 251 1.89 -11.45 -7.24
C GLN A 251 1.32 -12.58 -6.38
N TYR A 252 1.25 -12.31 -5.09
CA TYR A 252 0.62 -13.17 -4.09
C TYR A 252 -0.39 -12.33 -3.30
N LYS A 253 -1.52 -12.91 -2.95
CA LYS A 253 -2.44 -12.29 -2.01
C LYS A 253 -1.85 -12.25 -0.60
N ALA A 254 -1.99 -11.12 0.07
CA ALA A 254 -1.61 -10.98 1.47
C ALA A 254 -2.35 -11.98 2.35
N HIS A 255 -1.66 -12.64 3.27
CA HIS A 255 -2.27 -13.61 4.18
C HIS A 255 -1.50 -13.77 5.48
N LEU A 256 -2.25 -14.10 6.54
CA LEU A 256 -1.77 -14.36 7.91
C LEU A 256 -1.81 -15.84 8.28
N VAL A 257 -2.65 -16.62 7.60
CA VAL A 257 -2.85 -18.04 7.89
C VAL A 257 -2.28 -18.87 6.76
N SER A 258 -1.32 -19.74 7.07
CA SER A 258 -0.73 -20.66 6.10
C SER A 258 -1.52 -21.96 5.97
N LYS A 259 -2.01 -22.51 7.10
CA LYS A 259 -2.85 -23.71 7.09
C LYS A 259 -3.68 -23.84 8.36
N VAL A 260 -4.75 -24.62 8.26
CA VAL A 260 -5.58 -25.05 9.38
C VAL A 260 -5.74 -26.56 9.34
N VAL A 261 -5.50 -27.24 10.46
CA VAL A 261 -5.75 -28.66 10.62
C VAL A 261 -6.75 -28.91 11.75
N GLN A 262 -7.45 -30.04 11.71
CA GLN A 262 -8.42 -30.44 12.74
C GLN A 262 -8.11 -31.83 13.25
N GLY A 263 -8.38 -32.10 14.53
CA GLY A 263 -8.24 -33.41 15.14
C GLY A 263 -6.82 -33.96 15.07
N ALA A 264 -6.66 -35.15 14.51
CA ALA A 264 -5.38 -35.86 14.42
C ALA A 264 -4.44 -35.35 13.31
N GLY A 265 -4.81 -34.27 12.64
CA GLY A 265 -4.00 -33.66 11.58
C GLY A 265 -4.69 -33.57 10.21
N ASP A 266 -6.02 -33.71 10.19
CA ASP A 266 -6.81 -33.56 8.96
C ASP A 266 -6.67 -32.10 8.43
N LEU A 267 -6.10 -31.95 7.24
CA LEU A 267 -5.94 -30.64 6.59
C LEU A 267 -7.31 -30.11 6.19
N ILE A 268 -7.67 -28.96 6.75
CA ILE A 268 -8.95 -28.26 6.46
C ILE A 268 -8.75 -27.13 5.46
N TYR A 269 -7.65 -26.41 5.60
CA TYR A 269 -7.34 -25.22 4.79
C TYR A 269 -5.84 -25.11 4.60
N GLU A 270 -5.42 -24.74 3.41
CA GLU A 270 -4.05 -24.37 3.09
C GLU A 270 -4.08 -23.11 2.20
N ASN A 271 -3.23 -22.16 2.51
CA ASN A 271 -3.12 -20.90 1.78
C ASN A 271 -1.68 -20.71 1.30
N ASN A 272 -1.54 -20.55 0.01
CA ASN A 272 -0.25 -20.27 -0.64
C ASN A 272 -0.20 -18.85 -1.26
N GLY A 273 -1.18 -18.00 -0.95
CA GLY A 273 -1.28 -16.63 -1.45
C GLY A 273 -1.76 -16.53 -2.90
N ASP A 274 -2.32 -17.60 -3.49
CA ASP A 274 -2.85 -17.62 -4.88
C ASP A 274 -1.89 -16.96 -5.88
N PRO A 275 -0.72 -17.55 -6.17
CA PRO A 275 0.30 -16.93 -7.02
C PRO A 275 -0.18 -16.72 -8.46
N GLU A 276 -0.03 -15.49 -8.96
CA GLU A 276 -0.32 -15.10 -10.34
C GLU A 276 0.85 -14.31 -10.93
N GLU A 277 1.11 -14.46 -12.22
CA GLU A 277 2.10 -13.63 -12.91
C GLU A 277 1.55 -12.21 -13.07
N ALA A 278 2.23 -11.25 -12.45
CA ALA A 278 1.89 -9.83 -12.51
C ALA A 278 2.71 -9.10 -13.58
N VAL A 279 4.01 -9.30 -13.54
CA VAL A 279 4.97 -8.70 -14.48
C VAL A 279 6.04 -9.72 -14.86
N SER A 280 6.76 -9.45 -15.93
CA SER A 280 7.91 -10.26 -16.35
C SER A 280 9.05 -10.19 -15.32
N SER A 281 9.93 -11.20 -15.34
CA SER A 281 11.12 -11.21 -14.47
C SER A 281 12.07 -10.06 -14.77
N GLU A 282 12.12 -9.62 -16.02
CA GLU A 282 12.91 -8.48 -16.46
C GLU A 282 12.37 -7.17 -15.88
N THR A 283 11.05 -6.95 -15.94
CA THR A 283 10.39 -5.79 -15.31
C THR A 283 10.61 -5.78 -13.81
N ALA A 284 10.41 -6.92 -13.14
CA ALA A 284 10.65 -7.04 -11.70
C ALA A 284 12.09 -6.69 -11.33
N TYR A 285 13.07 -7.20 -12.08
CA TYR A 285 14.48 -6.92 -11.86
C TYR A 285 14.80 -5.42 -12.05
N VAL A 286 14.36 -4.83 -13.16
CA VAL A 286 14.63 -3.41 -13.43
C VAL A 286 13.97 -2.51 -12.40
N MET A 287 12.70 -2.77 -12.05
CA MET A 287 12.00 -2.01 -11.01
C MET A 287 12.70 -2.13 -9.64
N ASN A 288 13.13 -3.33 -9.27
CA ASN A 288 13.88 -3.53 -8.02
C ASN A 288 15.17 -2.70 -8.00
N LYS A 289 15.87 -2.59 -9.13
CA LYS A 289 17.05 -1.73 -9.27
C LYS A 289 16.70 -0.24 -9.16
N LEU A 290 15.62 0.20 -9.82
CA LEU A 290 15.15 1.58 -9.72
C LEU A 290 14.80 1.96 -8.26
N LEU A 291 14.18 1.05 -7.51
CA LEU A 291 13.82 1.26 -6.11
C LEU A 291 15.04 1.28 -5.17
N GLN A 292 16.13 0.59 -5.52
CA GLN A 292 17.39 0.67 -4.77
C GLN A 292 18.05 2.05 -4.84
N ASP A 293 17.78 2.83 -5.87
CA ASP A 293 18.31 4.20 -5.99
C ASP A 293 17.49 5.21 -5.19
N VAL A 294 16.26 4.86 -4.80
CA VAL A 294 15.38 5.72 -3.99
C VAL A 294 15.73 5.67 -2.50
N VAL A 295 16.38 4.58 -2.01
CA VAL A 295 16.64 4.30 -0.59
C VAL A 295 18.02 4.77 -0.12
#